data_85685e799c75e14652875168bd1c0684
#
_entry.id   85685e799c75e14652875168bd1c0684
#
_cell.length_a   1.000
_cell.length_b   1.000
_cell.length_c   1.000
_cell.angle_alpha   90.00
_cell.angle_beta   90.00
_cell.angle_gamma   90.00
#
_symmetry.space_group_name_H-M   'P 1'
#
loop_
_entity.id
_entity.type
_entity.pdbx_description
1 polymer ?
#
loop_
_entity_poly.entity_id
_entity_poly.type
_entity_poly.pdbx_seq_one_letter_code
_entity_poly.pdbx_strand_id
1 'polypeptide(L)'
;MRSLTITALAAAALGTAPEASAQSRTFYLDRAQLSGAPDDGFMVWRPNMHEETRFYGNIAAGFSLNPLRINNVTDVPSVRRQIDNPIEGQLILYPSLGMEIARRVGFNVMMPFVPYQWTGEDPVAHDVGNGGLGTHSALMDVRLDARVLAWESDDRKTRVGGGLAVWVPTGSKTGFASDRATTSMLYVSAEHQFDSFLLTGQIGPHLRPHRALEGNNSALAVASELRYAVGGFVPMRDGRIRLGLELWGSTGIEDVNPSRGGEQSTFFGGNNTTIEWLAQGRFLLDERDRVFANVGAGTRLTGGYGAADVRVLASIGTYLTLHDIKPDSPPPRVRVVPDVEDYDPDTDGDGYPDSIDKCPTIPEDGKPPDPTDGCPAPVDSDGDGIPDHLDKCPNEPEDMDGIQDSDGCPETDADNDGIPDVEDACPLEPGPRSQIAEKNGCPTLTKVTEDGEVTLMQPIEFDTAKATIKPVSFPILDEVVTLMKARPDIRMQIHGHTDNRGGHAMNMQLSKDRAASVMNYLISKGIKASRLESDGFGPDRPKTTNDTEEGRAKNRRVDFKILE
;
A
#
# COMPACT_ATOMS: atom_id res chain seq x y z
N MET A 1 19.14 33.74 10.64
CA MET A 1 20.06 32.62 10.42
C MET A 1 19.93 31.65 11.59
N ARG A 2 19.14 30.61 11.44
CA ARG A 2 19.17 29.45 12.32
C ARG A 2 19.18 28.21 11.39
N SER A 3 20.33 27.58 11.36
CA SER A 3 20.59 26.33 10.69
C SER A 3 19.71 25.24 11.32
N LEU A 4 18.66 24.80 10.61
CA LEU A 4 17.97 23.57 10.96
C LEU A 4 18.78 22.40 10.36
N THR A 5 19.38 21.64 11.22
CA THR A 5 20.09 20.40 10.92
C THR A 5 19.09 19.35 10.40
N ILE A 6 19.07 19.15 9.09
CA ILE A 6 18.34 18.07 8.37
C ILE A 6 19.13 16.74 8.47
N THR A 7 19.63 16.39 9.62
CA THR A 7 20.48 15.19 9.77
C THR A 7 19.74 13.99 10.39
N ALA A 8 18.48 14.11 10.74
CA ALA A 8 17.77 13.06 11.48
C ALA A 8 16.85 12.15 10.64
N LEU A 9 16.51 12.52 9.39
CA LEU A 9 15.61 11.67 8.57
C LEU A 9 16.33 10.72 7.59
N ALA A 10 17.63 10.89 7.38
CA ALA A 10 18.39 10.02 6.46
C ALA A 10 18.87 8.69 7.09
N ALA A 11 18.82 8.56 8.41
CA ALA A 11 19.35 7.37 9.11
C ALA A 11 18.35 6.23 9.25
N ALA A 12 17.06 6.46 9.08
CA ALA A 12 16.02 5.43 9.19
C ALA A 12 15.79 4.63 7.89
N ALA A 13 16.30 5.11 6.74
CA ALA A 13 16.13 4.44 5.45
C ALA A 13 17.25 3.45 5.09
N LEU A 14 18.28 3.31 5.93
CA LEU A 14 19.43 2.42 5.71
C LEU A 14 19.39 1.16 6.59
N GLY A 15 18.19 0.69 6.94
CA GLY A 15 18.04 -0.65 7.47
C GLY A 15 18.51 -1.65 6.42
N THR A 16 19.63 -2.33 6.68
CA THR A 16 20.11 -3.47 5.90
C THR A 16 18.99 -4.53 5.90
N ALA A 17 18.29 -4.65 4.76
CA ALA A 17 17.37 -5.75 4.57
C ALA A 17 18.16 -7.06 4.72
N PRO A 18 17.68 -8.04 5.51
CA PRO A 18 18.32 -9.34 5.54
C PRO A 18 18.31 -9.93 4.13
N GLU A 19 19.43 -10.49 3.72
CA GLU A 19 19.54 -11.31 2.50
C GLU A 19 18.65 -12.55 2.65
N ALA A 20 17.36 -12.38 2.42
CA ALA A 20 16.47 -13.50 2.19
C ALA A 20 16.60 -13.89 0.72
N SER A 21 17.39 -14.90 0.41
CA SER A 21 17.37 -15.59 -0.87
C SER A 21 16.06 -16.36 -1.02
N ALA A 22 14.95 -15.63 -1.13
CA ALA A 22 13.68 -16.18 -1.55
C ALA A 22 13.56 -15.85 -3.05
N GLN A 23 13.47 -16.86 -3.88
CA GLN A 23 13.05 -16.74 -5.28
C GLN A 23 11.69 -16.06 -5.32
N SER A 24 11.67 -14.74 -5.40
CA SER A 24 10.41 -14.01 -5.56
C SER A 24 10.08 -14.02 -7.04
N ARG A 25 8.92 -14.57 -7.37
CA ARG A 25 8.41 -14.68 -8.73
C ARG A 25 7.71 -13.41 -9.22
N THR A 26 7.85 -12.29 -8.52
CA THR A 26 7.22 -11.02 -8.84
C THR A 26 8.15 -9.84 -8.56
N PHE A 27 7.96 -8.75 -9.26
CA PHE A 27 8.56 -7.44 -9.01
C PHE A 27 7.61 -6.35 -9.53
N TYR A 28 7.82 -5.11 -9.10
CA TYR A 28 7.04 -3.97 -9.57
C TYR A 28 7.45 -3.63 -11.02
N LEU A 29 6.59 -3.95 -11.98
CA LEU A 29 6.88 -3.80 -13.42
C LEU A 29 6.68 -2.38 -13.90
N ASP A 30 5.62 -1.69 -13.44
CA ASP A 30 5.28 -0.37 -13.96
C ASP A 30 6.38 0.65 -13.66
N ARG A 31 6.94 1.23 -14.72
CA ARG A 31 7.99 2.26 -14.62
C ARG A 31 7.42 3.68 -14.63
N ALA A 32 6.12 3.83 -14.91
CA ALA A 32 5.45 5.11 -14.84
C ALA A 32 5.31 5.51 -13.36
N GLN A 33 5.88 6.65 -13.01
CA GLN A 33 5.76 7.25 -11.69
C GLN A 33 4.88 8.48 -11.78
N LEU A 34 3.57 8.25 -11.89
CA LEU A 34 2.64 9.37 -12.01
C LEU A 34 2.79 10.30 -10.80
N SER A 35 2.86 11.59 -11.09
CA SER A 35 2.67 12.60 -10.05
C SER A 35 1.19 12.67 -9.67
N GLY A 36 0.89 13.03 -8.45
CA GLY A 36 -0.51 13.16 -8.01
C GLY A 36 -0.98 14.61 -7.94
N ALA A 37 -0.05 15.56 -7.95
CA ALA A 37 -0.37 16.96 -7.69
C ALA A 37 -0.93 17.68 -8.93
N PRO A 38 -1.83 18.66 -8.71
CA PRO A 38 -2.55 19.33 -9.80
C PRO A 38 -1.66 20.01 -10.83
N ASP A 39 -0.51 20.56 -10.43
CA ASP A 39 0.35 21.36 -11.30
C ASP A 39 1.51 20.58 -11.92
N ASP A 40 1.69 19.34 -11.54
CA ASP A 40 2.75 18.49 -12.09
C ASP A 40 2.49 18.08 -13.56
N GLY A 41 3.49 17.48 -14.19
CA GLY A 41 3.30 16.65 -15.37
C GLY A 41 2.74 15.27 -15.02
N PHE A 42 2.66 14.36 -15.96
CA PHE A 42 2.35 12.97 -15.64
C PHE A 42 3.54 12.30 -14.94
N MET A 43 4.75 12.48 -15.46
CA MET A 43 5.96 11.78 -14.99
C MET A 43 6.96 12.69 -14.28
N VAL A 44 6.84 14.00 -14.46
CA VAL A 44 7.74 14.99 -13.86
C VAL A 44 7.06 15.67 -12.69
N TRP A 45 7.68 15.56 -11.51
CA TRP A 45 7.24 16.22 -10.29
C TRP A 45 7.90 17.59 -10.21
N ARG A 46 7.09 18.61 -10.15
CA ARG A 46 7.55 19.98 -10.14
C ARG A 46 7.86 20.42 -8.70
N PRO A 47 8.92 21.20 -8.47
CA PRO A 47 9.16 21.83 -7.17
C PRO A 47 8.15 22.94 -6.86
N ASN A 48 7.39 23.41 -7.86
CA ASN A 48 6.33 24.42 -7.67
C ASN A 48 5.15 23.80 -6.91
N MET A 49 4.71 24.49 -5.86
CA MET A 49 3.53 24.16 -5.09
C MET A 49 2.66 25.41 -4.95
N HIS A 50 1.38 25.22 -4.68
CA HIS A 50 0.41 26.30 -4.54
C HIS A 50 0.76 27.20 -3.35
N GLU A 51 0.48 28.51 -3.46
CA GLU A 51 0.79 29.48 -2.40
C GLU A 51 0.03 29.22 -1.10
N GLU A 52 -1.24 28.87 -1.23
CA GLU A 52 -2.09 28.50 -0.12
C GLU A 52 -2.02 26.99 0.14
N THR A 53 -2.33 26.61 1.37
CA THR A 53 -2.53 25.21 1.70
C THR A 53 -3.72 24.67 0.95
N ARG A 54 -3.51 23.59 0.18
CA ARG A 54 -4.57 22.91 -0.57
C ARG A 54 -4.54 21.41 -0.39
N PHE A 55 -5.71 20.83 -0.42
CA PHE A 55 -5.92 19.38 -0.48
C PHE A 55 -6.37 19.02 -1.89
N TYR A 56 -5.90 17.90 -2.41
CA TYR A 56 -6.27 17.46 -3.74
C TYR A 56 -6.53 15.97 -3.81
N GLY A 57 -7.43 15.58 -4.70
CA GLY A 57 -7.68 14.19 -5.08
C GLY A 57 -7.61 14.05 -6.59
N ASN A 58 -7.02 12.95 -7.04
CA ASN A 58 -6.85 12.66 -8.46
C ASN A 58 -7.03 11.16 -8.72
N ILE A 59 -7.67 10.82 -9.82
CA ILE A 59 -7.73 9.46 -10.35
C ILE A 59 -7.14 9.49 -11.74
N ALA A 60 -6.06 8.74 -11.95
CA ALA A 60 -5.49 8.54 -13.27
C ALA A 60 -5.70 7.10 -13.75
N ALA A 61 -5.88 6.94 -15.05
CA ALA A 61 -5.91 5.65 -15.72
C ALA A 61 -4.74 5.58 -16.72
N GLY A 62 -3.99 4.49 -16.69
CA GLY A 62 -2.87 4.23 -17.57
C GLY A 62 -3.05 2.92 -18.33
N PHE A 63 -2.99 2.98 -19.65
CA PHE A 63 -2.92 1.81 -20.51
C PHE A 63 -1.51 1.68 -21.09
N SER A 64 -0.93 0.48 -20.98
CA SER A 64 0.40 0.15 -21.50
C SER A 64 0.33 -1.08 -22.39
N LEU A 65 0.89 -0.97 -23.60
CA LEU A 65 0.98 -2.08 -24.56
C LEU A 65 2.40 -2.67 -24.50
N ASN A 66 2.51 -3.99 -24.38
CA ASN A 66 3.76 -4.76 -24.30
C ASN A 66 4.77 -4.21 -23.27
N PRO A 67 4.37 -3.99 -22.00
CA PRO A 67 5.27 -3.44 -20.99
C PRO A 67 6.37 -4.41 -20.56
N LEU A 68 6.19 -5.71 -20.78
CA LEU A 68 7.20 -6.74 -20.48
C LEU A 68 7.50 -7.57 -21.72
N ARG A 69 8.80 -7.66 -22.06
CA ARG A 69 9.32 -8.46 -23.18
C ARG A 69 10.47 -9.32 -22.69
N ILE A 70 10.51 -10.53 -23.17
CA ILE A 70 11.61 -11.47 -22.95
C ILE A 70 12.18 -11.83 -24.31
N ASN A 71 13.47 -11.62 -24.49
CA ASN A 71 14.20 -12.06 -25.68
C ASN A 71 14.77 -13.46 -25.43
N ASN A 72 14.17 -14.47 -26.04
CA ASN A 72 14.74 -15.81 -26.04
C ASN A 72 15.90 -15.87 -27.04
N VAL A 73 17.12 -15.95 -26.53
CA VAL A 73 18.31 -16.24 -27.34
C VAL A 73 18.46 -17.75 -27.36
N THR A 74 18.02 -18.40 -28.42
CA THR A 74 18.37 -19.80 -28.68
C THR A 74 19.72 -19.84 -29.38
N ASP A 75 20.65 -20.69 -28.90
CA ASP A 75 21.96 -20.91 -29.51
C ASP A 75 21.89 -21.64 -30.87
N VAL A 76 20.70 -21.79 -31.45
CA VAL A 76 20.49 -22.43 -32.75
C VAL A 76 20.45 -21.35 -33.82
N PRO A 77 21.42 -21.32 -34.76
CA PRO A 77 21.55 -20.27 -35.78
C PRO A 77 20.37 -20.14 -36.75
N SER A 78 19.47 -21.11 -36.79
CA SER A 78 18.31 -21.15 -37.69
C SER A 78 17.00 -20.66 -37.05
N VAL A 79 16.95 -20.42 -35.74
CA VAL A 79 15.75 -19.94 -35.07
C VAL A 79 15.83 -18.41 -34.96
N ARG A 80 14.93 -17.72 -35.66
CA ARG A 80 14.78 -16.25 -35.53
C ARG A 80 14.54 -15.92 -34.04
N ARG A 81 15.13 -14.79 -33.58
CA ARG A 81 14.82 -14.23 -32.26
C ARG A 81 13.31 -14.14 -32.11
N GLN A 82 12.75 -14.96 -31.26
CA GLN A 82 11.36 -14.88 -30.89
C GLN A 82 11.28 -13.89 -29.74
N ILE A 83 10.51 -12.83 -29.91
CA ILE A 83 10.21 -11.86 -28.87
C ILE A 83 8.90 -12.31 -28.25
N ASP A 84 8.98 -12.79 -27.01
CA ASP A 84 7.81 -13.19 -26.26
C ASP A 84 7.35 -12.00 -25.39
N ASN A 85 6.07 -11.72 -25.45
CA ASN A 85 5.42 -10.66 -24.66
C ASN A 85 4.56 -11.31 -23.57
N PRO A 86 5.12 -11.63 -22.40
CA PRO A 86 4.35 -12.27 -21.33
C PRO A 86 3.17 -11.41 -20.87
N ILE A 87 3.28 -10.09 -21.00
CA ILE A 87 2.20 -9.13 -20.78
C ILE A 87 2.03 -8.32 -22.06
N GLU A 88 0.94 -8.57 -22.77
CA GLU A 88 0.59 -7.85 -23.99
C GLU A 88 -0.03 -6.49 -23.71
N GLY A 89 -0.77 -6.37 -22.62
CA GLY A 89 -1.38 -5.11 -22.23
C GLY A 89 -1.72 -5.07 -20.75
N GLN A 90 -1.67 -3.87 -20.19
CA GLN A 90 -2.00 -3.63 -18.78
C GLN A 90 -2.76 -2.31 -18.65
N LEU A 91 -3.90 -2.37 -17.97
CA LEU A 91 -4.63 -1.19 -17.51
C LEU A 91 -4.35 -1.01 -16.03
N ILE A 92 -3.93 0.19 -15.64
CA ILE A 92 -3.65 0.53 -14.23
C ILE A 92 -4.47 1.76 -13.86
N LEU A 93 -5.09 1.74 -12.70
CA LEU A 93 -5.71 2.91 -12.09
C LEU A 93 -4.84 3.41 -10.93
N TYR A 94 -4.72 4.74 -10.80
CA TYR A 94 -3.87 5.41 -9.83
C TYR A 94 -4.69 6.43 -9.03
N PRO A 95 -5.55 5.99 -8.11
CA PRO A 95 -6.17 6.92 -7.17
C PRO A 95 -5.11 7.53 -6.26
N SER A 96 -5.17 8.82 -6.05
CA SER A 96 -4.26 9.55 -5.17
C SER A 96 -4.95 10.66 -4.40
N LEU A 97 -4.47 10.90 -3.20
CA LEU A 97 -4.85 12.00 -2.34
C LEU A 97 -3.60 12.70 -1.85
N GLY A 98 -3.63 14.01 -1.73
CA GLY A 98 -2.48 14.75 -1.26
C GLY A 98 -2.82 16.13 -0.74
N MET A 99 -1.80 16.77 -0.21
CA MET A 99 -1.87 18.13 0.30
C MET A 99 -0.57 18.88 0.01
N GLU A 100 -0.68 20.16 -0.19
CA GLU A 100 0.44 21.11 -0.24
C GLU A 100 0.26 22.15 0.84
N ILE A 101 1.32 22.42 1.58
CA ILE A 101 1.29 23.31 2.74
C ILE A 101 2.16 24.52 2.48
N ALA A 102 1.51 25.69 2.45
CA ALA A 102 2.15 27.00 2.42
C ALA A 102 3.34 27.08 1.42
N ARG A 103 3.15 26.51 0.22
CA ARG A 103 4.13 26.50 -0.88
C ARG A 103 5.45 25.78 -0.58
N ARG A 104 5.61 25.18 0.59
CA ARG A 104 6.92 24.64 1.03
C ARG A 104 7.00 23.14 1.07
N VAL A 105 5.93 22.47 1.45
CA VAL A 105 5.92 21.02 1.67
C VAL A 105 4.70 20.43 1.02
N GLY A 106 4.86 19.28 0.37
CA GLY A 106 3.77 18.51 -0.20
C GLY A 106 3.83 17.06 0.24
N PHE A 107 2.67 16.46 0.43
CA PHE A 107 2.49 15.05 0.71
C PHE A 107 1.49 14.46 -0.27
N ASN A 108 1.70 13.20 -0.66
CA ASN A 108 0.77 12.48 -1.51
C ASN A 108 0.79 11.00 -1.15
N VAL A 109 -0.39 10.39 -1.20
CA VAL A 109 -0.59 8.94 -1.07
C VAL A 109 -1.23 8.46 -2.35
N MET A 110 -0.66 7.43 -2.96
CA MET A 110 -1.16 6.82 -4.18
C MET A 110 -1.33 5.32 -3.96
N MET A 111 -2.49 4.79 -4.32
CA MET A 111 -2.86 3.37 -4.17
C MET A 111 -3.16 2.77 -5.54
N PRO A 112 -2.16 2.47 -6.37
CA PRO A 112 -2.40 1.98 -7.70
C PRO A 112 -2.89 0.53 -7.68
N PHE A 113 -3.72 0.18 -8.67
CA PHE A 113 -4.16 -1.20 -8.88
C PHE A 113 -4.38 -1.49 -10.35
N VAL A 114 -4.20 -2.75 -10.72
CA VAL A 114 -4.40 -3.29 -12.06
C VAL A 114 -5.78 -3.93 -12.11
N PRO A 115 -6.81 -3.28 -12.68
CA PRO A 115 -8.12 -3.91 -12.85
C PRO A 115 -8.09 -4.99 -13.94
N TYR A 116 -7.21 -4.88 -14.91
CA TYR A 116 -7.12 -5.83 -16.01
C TYR A 116 -5.72 -5.88 -16.64
N GLN A 117 -5.25 -7.11 -16.92
CA GLN A 117 -3.98 -7.40 -17.58
C GLN A 117 -4.19 -8.49 -18.62
N TRP A 118 -3.66 -8.29 -19.82
CA TRP A 118 -3.67 -9.28 -20.89
C TRP A 118 -2.33 -10.01 -20.93
N THR A 119 -2.38 -11.33 -21.06
CA THR A 119 -1.20 -12.18 -21.22
C THR A 119 -1.22 -12.82 -22.59
N GLY A 120 -0.05 -12.99 -23.20
CA GLY A 120 0.12 -13.70 -24.46
C GLY A 120 -0.16 -15.21 -24.32
N GLU A 121 -0.39 -15.88 -25.45
CA GLU A 121 -0.63 -17.35 -25.50
C GLU A 121 0.63 -18.20 -25.25
N ASP A 122 1.74 -17.64 -24.79
CA ASP A 122 3.04 -18.28 -24.73
C ASP A 122 3.14 -19.30 -23.56
N PRO A 123 3.66 -20.53 -23.80
CA PRO A 123 3.91 -21.53 -22.76
C PRO A 123 4.89 -21.08 -21.68
N VAL A 124 5.80 -20.12 -21.94
CA VAL A 124 6.68 -19.52 -20.91
C VAL A 124 5.87 -18.72 -19.89
N ALA A 125 4.75 -18.13 -20.27
CA ALA A 125 3.83 -17.48 -19.35
C ALA A 125 3.16 -18.48 -18.37
N HIS A 126 3.04 -19.74 -18.75
CA HIS A 126 2.54 -20.82 -17.89
C HIS A 126 3.61 -21.37 -16.93
N ASP A 127 4.89 -21.26 -17.26
CA ASP A 127 6.00 -21.84 -16.49
C ASP A 127 6.59 -20.87 -15.44
N VAL A 128 6.29 -19.57 -15.54
CA VAL A 128 6.62 -18.57 -14.51
C VAL A 128 5.71 -18.73 -13.29
N GLY A 129 5.59 -19.98 -12.85
CA GLY A 129 5.01 -20.42 -11.60
C GLY A 129 3.50 -20.57 -11.58
N ASN A 130 3.04 -21.57 -10.83
CA ASN A 130 1.66 -21.98 -10.54
C ASN A 130 0.70 -20.90 -9.97
N GLY A 131 0.95 -19.65 -10.20
CA GLY A 131 0.03 -18.53 -10.02
C GLY A 131 -0.05 -17.82 -11.37
N GLY A 132 -0.71 -18.44 -12.33
CA GLY A 132 -0.72 -18.05 -13.73
C GLY A 132 -0.72 -16.53 -13.91
N LEU A 133 0.07 -16.05 -14.87
CA LEU A 133 -0.06 -14.70 -15.46
C LEU A 133 -1.45 -14.57 -16.14
N GLY A 134 -2.50 -15.06 -15.47
CA GLY A 134 -3.86 -14.96 -15.96
C GLY A 134 -4.34 -13.51 -15.98
N THR A 135 -5.41 -13.26 -16.71
CA THR A 135 -6.18 -12.00 -16.71
C THR A 135 -6.72 -11.71 -15.32
N HIS A 136 -5.88 -11.22 -14.42
CA HIS A 136 -6.26 -11.00 -13.03
C HIS A 136 -6.02 -9.55 -12.62
N SER A 137 -6.94 -9.04 -11.84
CA SER A 137 -6.74 -7.80 -11.09
C SER A 137 -5.64 -7.98 -10.05
N ALA A 138 -4.86 -6.95 -9.80
CA ALA A 138 -3.81 -6.97 -8.79
C ALA A 138 -3.74 -5.62 -8.08
N LEU A 139 -3.64 -5.64 -6.75
CA LEU A 139 -3.24 -4.46 -6.00
C LEU A 139 -1.74 -4.23 -6.20
N MET A 140 -1.34 -2.98 -6.32
CA MET A 140 0.07 -2.59 -6.42
C MET A 140 0.55 -2.02 -5.07
N ASP A 141 1.84 -1.81 -4.95
CA ASP A 141 2.41 -1.23 -3.74
C ASP A 141 1.91 0.21 -3.54
N VAL A 142 1.43 0.50 -2.35
CA VAL A 142 1.06 1.87 -1.95
C VAL A 142 2.29 2.75 -1.95
N ARG A 143 2.20 3.93 -2.54
CA ARG A 143 3.26 4.91 -2.58
C ARG A 143 2.94 6.11 -1.71
N LEU A 144 3.89 6.47 -0.86
CA LEU A 144 3.87 7.66 -0.02
C LEU A 144 4.93 8.62 -0.51
N ASP A 145 4.55 9.84 -0.82
CA ASP A 145 5.45 10.89 -1.32
C ASP A 145 5.51 12.06 -0.35
N ALA A 146 6.70 12.55 -0.08
CA ALA A 146 6.95 13.82 0.59
C ALA A 146 7.89 14.66 -0.27
N ARG A 147 7.56 15.92 -0.48
CA ARG A 147 8.38 16.84 -1.29
C ARG A 147 8.53 18.20 -0.60
N VAL A 148 9.59 18.90 -0.94
CA VAL A 148 9.93 20.21 -0.38
C VAL A 148 10.45 21.13 -1.48
N LEU A 149 10.00 22.39 -1.46
CA LEU A 149 10.63 23.49 -2.17
C LEU A 149 11.81 23.99 -1.34
N ALA A 150 13.03 23.68 -1.78
CA ALA A 150 14.25 24.01 -1.04
C ALA A 150 14.68 25.47 -1.30
N TRP A 151 14.61 25.90 -2.54
CA TRP A 151 15.04 27.23 -2.96
C TRP A 151 14.18 27.75 -4.13
N GLU A 152 13.97 29.06 -4.14
CA GLU A 152 13.32 29.80 -5.21
C GLU A 152 14.04 31.12 -5.44
N SER A 153 14.19 31.53 -6.71
CA SER A 153 14.77 32.82 -7.08
C SER A 153 13.83 33.97 -6.70
N ASP A 154 14.39 35.17 -6.53
CA ASP A 154 13.60 36.37 -6.14
C ASP A 154 12.53 36.73 -7.17
N ASP A 155 12.79 36.48 -8.46
CA ASP A 155 11.82 36.64 -9.57
C ASP A 155 10.84 35.47 -9.68
N ARG A 156 10.96 34.45 -8.83
CA ARG A 156 10.14 33.23 -8.78
C ARG A 156 10.14 32.38 -10.05
N LYS A 157 11.06 32.68 -10.97
CA LYS A 157 11.17 31.93 -12.25
C LYS A 157 11.93 30.61 -12.10
N THR A 158 12.89 30.52 -11.18
CA THR A 158 13.69 29.33 -10.95
C THR A 158 13.38 28.73 -9.59
N ARG A 159 13.15 27.44 -9.55
CA ARG A 159 12.84 26.68 -8.33
C ARG A 159 13.67 25.42 -8.27
N VAL A 160 14.12 25.08 -7.07
CA VAL A 160 14.82 23.83 -6.78
C VAL A 160 14.19 23.19 -5.56
N GLY A 161 13.92 21.93 -5.67
CA GLY A 161 13.32 21.15 -4.62
C GLY A 161 13.78 19.69 -4.66
N GLY A 162 13.10 18.88 -3.93
CA GLY A 162 13.35 17.45 -3.91
C GLY A 162 12.31 16.74 -3.07
N GLY A 163 12.45 15.44 -2.96
CA GLY A 163 11.50 14.66 -2.17
C GLY A 163 11.94 13.23 -1.98
N LEU A 164 11.14 12.55 -1.21
CA LEU A 164 11.25 11.12 -0.91
C LEU A 164 9.95 10.45 -1.32
N ALA A 165 10.05 9.40 -2.10
CA ALA A 165 8.96 8.47 -2.36
C ALA A 165 9.27 7.12 -1.71
N VAL A 166 8.29 6.51 -1.05
CA VAL A 166 8.41 5.20 -0.41
C VAL A 166 7.28 4.33 -0.92
N TRP A 167 7.61 3.13 -1.39
CA TRP A 167 6.63 2.10 -1.73
C TRP A 167 6.56 1.09 -0.60
N VAL A 168 5.37 0.94 -0.04
CA VAL A 168 5.07 -0.03 1.01
C VAL A 168 4.60 -1.31 0.33
N PRO A 169 5.10 -2.50 0.70
CA PRO A 169 4.83 -3.76 -0.01
C PRO A 169 3.44 -4.31 0.27
N THR A 170 2.40 -3.52 -0.04
CA THR A 170 0.98 -3.88 0.09
C THR A 170 0.43 -4.59 -1.14
N GLY A 171 1.20 -4.65 -2.21
CA GLY A 171 0.77 -5.18 -3.50
C GLY A 171 0.66 -6.70 -3.54
N SER A 172 -0.10 -7.19 -4.50
CA SER A 172 -0.34 -8.61 -4.75
C SER A 172 0.96 -9.38 -5.00
N LYS A 173 1.01 -10.62 -4.57
CA LYS A 173 2.15 -11.54 -4.77
C LYS A 173 2.30 -12.00 -6.22
N THR A 174 1.35 -11.66 -7.08
CA THR A 174 1.25 -12.08 -8.48
C THR A 174 1.06 -10.86 -9.37
N GLY A 175 1.15 -11.02 -10.69
CA GLY A 175 0.83 -9.97 -11.65
C GLY A 175 1.85 -8.85 -11.78
N PHE A 176 3.09 -9.02 -11.30
CA PHE A 176 4.14 -8.00 -11.35
C PHE A 176 3.75 -6.66 -10.70
N ALA A 177 3.05 -6.75 -9.59
CA ALA A 177 2.46 -5.60 -8.89
C ALA A 177 3.26 -5.12 -7.68
N SER A 178 4.21 -5.90 -7.14
CA SER A 178 4.96 -5.60 -5.92
C SER A 178 6.39 -6.11 -5.96
N ASP A 179 7.30 -5.33 -5.39
CA ASP A 179 8.67 -5.77 -5.09
C ASP A 179 8.75 -6.61 -3.81
N ARG A 180 7.64 -6.74 -3.07
CA ARG A 180 7.55 -7.45 -1.79
C ARG A 180 8.61 -7.02 -0.75
N ALA A 181 9.02 -5.78 -0.85
CA ALA A 181 9.92 -5.11 0.07
C ALA A 181 9.67 -3.62 -0.01
N THR A 182 9.87 -2.91 1.07
CA THR A 182 9.85 -1.45 1.05
C THR A 182 10.95 -0.96 0.12
N THR A 183 10.59 -0.14 -0.85
CA THR A 183 11.52 0.51 -1.76
C THR A 183 11.42 2.03 -1.60
N SER A 184 12.47 2.76 -1.94
CA SER A 184 12.48 4.20 -1.76
C SER A 184 13.24 4.91 -2.87
N MET A 185 12.81 6.13 -3.19
CA MET A 185 13.47 7.01 -4.15
C MET A 185 13.66 8.38 -3.50
N LEU A 186 14.92 8.77 -3.36
CA LEU A 186 15.27 10.16 -3.04
C LEU A 186 15.56 10.88 -4.35
N TYR A 187 14.94 12.05 -4.58
CA TYR A 187 15.13 12.79 -5.81
C TYR A 187 15.35 14.27 -5.57
N VAL A 188 16.02 14.91 -6.51
CA VAL A 188 16.06 16.35 -6.65
C VAL A 188 15.30 16.78 -7.89
N SER A 189 14.66 17.93 -7.85
CA SER A 189 13.93 18.52 -8.97
C SER A 189 14.30 19.98 -9.12
N ALA A 190 14.32 20.44 -10.36
CA ALA A 190 14.53 21.84 -10.69
C ALA A 190 13.60 22.27 -11.81
N GLU A 191 13.23 23.54 -11.80
CA GLU A 191 12.32 24.14 -12.75
C GLU A 191 12.74 25.55 -13.11
N HIS A 192 12.56 25.95 -14.37
CA HIS A 192 12.69 27.33 -14.79
C HIS A 192 11.54 27.75 -15.69
N GLN A 193 10.88 28.84 -15.33
CA GLN A 193 9.81 29.45 -16.12
C GLN A 193 10.40 30.50 -17.04
N PHE A 194 10.40 30.21 -18.34
CA PHE A 194 10.65 31.18 -19.39
C PHE A 194 9.37 31.99 -19.69
N ASP A 195 9.48 33.01 -20.51
CA ASP A 195 8.32 33.86 -20.82
C ASP A 195 7.18 33.09 -21.50
N SER A 196 7.51 32.11 -22.36
CA SER A 196 6.53 31.37 -23.17
C SER A 196 6.39 29.89 -22.80
N PHE A 197 7.30 29.36 -22.05
CA PHE A 197 7.30 27.94 -21.68
C PHE A 197 7.95 27.69 -20.33
N LEU A 198 7.73 26.52 -19.80
CA LEU A 198 8.29 26.03 -18.56
C LEU A 198 9.15 24.80 -18.88
N LEU A 199 10.36 24.74 -18.33
CA LEU A 199 11.20 23.55 -18.32
C LEU A 199 11.39 23.05 -16.91
N THR A 200 11.20 21.76 -16.70
CA THR A 200 11.41 21.13 -15.39
C THR A 200 12.07 19.77 -15.55
N GLY A 201 12.76 19.32 -14.52
CA GLY A 201 13.39 18.02 -14.52
C GLY A 201 13.63 17.50 -13.12
N GLN A 202 13.79 16.18 -13.03
CA GLN A 202 14.09 15.47 -11.78
C GLN A 202 15.04 14.31 -12.03
N ILE A 203 15.80 13.97 -11.00
CA ILE A 203 16.71 12.81 -11.01
C ILE A 203 16.90 12.29 -9.59
N GLY A 204 16.99 10.96 -9.44
CA GLY A 204 17.26 10.35 -8.15
C GLY A 204 17.42 8.84 -8.19
N PRO A 205 18.17 8.25 -7.26
CA PRO A 205 18.27 6.81 -7.11
C PRO A 205 16.95 6.24 -6.53
N HIS A 206 16.47 5.17 -7.13
CA HIS A 206 15.42 4.31 -6.62
C HIS A 206 16.05 3.04 -6.07
N LEU A 207 16.06 2.93 -4.75
CA LEU A 207 16.64 1.80 -4.03
C LEU A 207 15.61 0.67 -3.95
N ARG A 208 15.95 -0.48 -4.50
CA ARG A 208 15.11 -1.68 -4.51
C ARG A 208 15.96 -2.92 -4.27
N PRO A 209 15.37 -3.99 -3.70
CA PRO A 209 16.06 -5.26 -3.53
C PRO A 209 16.35 -5.90 -4.90
N HIS A 210 17.45 -6.63 -4.96
CA HIS A 210 17.73 -7.47 -6.12
C HIS A 210 16.66 -8.57 -6.24
N ARG A 211 16.03 -8.67 -7.42
CA ARG A 211 15.03 -9.70 -7.76
C ARG A 211 15.39 -10.33 -9.09
N ALA A 212 15.50 -11.65 -9.12
CA ALA A 212 15.74 -12.41 -10.33
C ALA A 212 14.57 -13.37 -10.58
N LEU A 213 14.07 -13.38 -11.82
CA LEU A 213 13.17 -14.40 -12.33
C LEU A 213 14.03 -15.40 -13.09
N GLU A 214 14.16 -16.62 -12.56
CA GLU A 214 14.86 -17.70 -13.23
C GLU A 214 13.86 -18.58 -14.00
N GLY A 215 13.99 -18.64 -15.30
CA GLY A 215 13.35 -19.61 -16.17
C GLY A 215 14.43 -20.35 -16.97
N ASN A 216 14.08 -21.48 -17.59
CA ASN A 216 15.01 -22.43 -18.20
C ASN A 216 16.06 -21.85 -19.18
N ASN A 217 15.96 -20.60 -19.64
CA ASN A 217 16.96 -19.93 -20.49
C ASN A 217 16.98 -18.40 -20.44
N SER A 218 16.25 -17.77 -19.54
CA SER A 218 16.24 -16.31 -19.41
C SER A 218 16.28 -15.88 -17.96
N ALA A 219 17.29 -15.10 -17.58
CA ALA A 219 17.33 -14.42 -16.29
C ALA A 219 16.89 -12.97 -16.50
N LEU A 220 15.72 -12.63 -16.00
CA LEU A 220 15.29 -11.25 -15.83
C LEU A 220 15.62 -10.84 -14.40
N ALA A 221 16.52 -9.89 -14.24
CA ALA A 221 16.87 -9.37 -12.93
C ALA A 221 16.60 -7.86 -12.87
N VAL A 222 16.09 -7.41 -11.74
CA VAL A 222 15.87 -6.01 -11.41
C VAL A 222 16.53 -5.70 -10.07
N ALA A 223 17.10 -4.51 -9.95
CA ALA A 223 17.77 -4.01 -8.76
C ALA A 223 17.62 -2.49 -8.68
N SER A 224 18.40 -1.82 -7.85
CA SER A 224 18.40 -0.37 -7.74
C SER A 224 18.71 0.30 -9.07
N GLU A 225 18.05 1.42 -9.34
CA GLU A 225 18.11 2.14 -10.60
C GLU A 225 18.20 3.66 -10.39
N LEU A 226 18.84 4.35 -11.30
CA LEU A 226 18.75 5.80 -11.40
C LEU A 226 17.53 6.16 -12.25
N ARG A 227 16.62 6.95 -11.70
CA ARG A 227 15.44 7.47 -12.40
C ARG A 227 15.60 8.93 -12.72
N TYR A 228 15.13 9.32 -13.89
CA TYR A 228 15.20 10.68 -14.38
C TYR A 228 13.97 11.00 -15.23
N ALA A 229 13.57 12.27 -15.20
CA ALA A 229 12.54 12.79 -16.06
C ALA A 229 12.80 14.27 -16.37
N VAL A 230 12.39 14.71 -17.55
CA VAL A 230 12.39 16.10 -17.96
C VAL A 230 11.09 16.41 -18.70
N GLY A 231 10.53 17.59 -18.47
CA GLY A 231 9.30 18.04 -19.10
C GLY A 231 9.38 19.50 -19.54
N GLY A 232 8.89 19.74 -20.75
CA GLY A 232 8.69 21.09 -21.27
C GLY A 232 7.20 21.36 -21.47
N PHE A 233 6.70 22.49 -20.97
CA PHE A 233 5.29 22.82 -20.97
C PHE A 233 5.03 24.24 -21.47
N VAL A 234 4.00 24.39 -22.31
CA VAL A 234 3.54 25.68 -22.84
C VAL A 234 2.16 25.97 -22.25
N PRO A 235 2.04 26.95 -21.35
CA PRO A 235 0.75 27.42 -20.87
C PRO A 235 0.05 28.24 -21.96
N MET A 236 -1.25 28.05 -22.08
CA MET A 236 -2.14 28.74 -23.04
C MET A 236 -3.41 29.16 -22.30
N ARG A 237 -4.07 30.21 -22.82
CA ARG A 237 -5.34 30.73 -22.27
C ARG A 237 -5.22 30.99 -20.75
N ASP A 238 -4.25 31.80 -20.37
CA ASP A 238 -3.97 32.17 -18.96
C ASP A 238 -3.75 30.94 -18.05
N GLY A 239 -3.13 29.90 -18.59
CA GLY A 239 -2.80 28.67 -17.85
C GLY A 239 -3.93 27.63 -17.79
N ARG A 240 -5.14 27.92 -18.30
CA ARG A 240 -6.26 26.98 -18.34
C ARG A 240 -6.01 25.76 -19.23
N ILE A 241 -5.15 25.92 -20.23
CA ILE A 241 -4.65 24.83 -21.08
C ILE A 241 -3.14 24.81 -20.96
N ARG A 242 -2.55 23.64 -20.77
CA ARG A 242 -1.10 23.46 -20.78
C ARG A 242 -0.76 22.25 -21.63
N LEU A 243 -0.06 22.49 -22.72
CA LEU A 243 0.49 21.43 -23.56
C LEU A 243 1.92 21.12 -23.13
N GLY A 244 2.31 19.86 -23.15
CA GLY A 244 3.63 19.43 -22.70
C GLY A 244 4.17 18.23 -23.42
N LEU A 245 5.49 18.13 -23.37
CA LEU A 245 6.24 16.95 -23.78
C LEU A 245 7.11 16.53 -22.61
N GLU A 246 7.02 15.26 -22.24
CA GLU A 246 7.86 14.66 -21.19
C GLU A 246 8.73 13.55 -21.76
N LEU A 247 9.94 13.46 -21.24
CA LEU A 247 10.88 12.36 -21.44
C LEU A 247 11.27 11.83 -20.07
N TRP A 248 11.12 10.54 -19.88
CA TRP A 248 11.52 9.92 -18.60
C TRP A 248 12.15 8.55 -18.82
N GLY A 249 12.89 8.09 -17.82
CA GLY A 249 13.50 6.78 -17.90
C GLY A 249 14.11 6.32 -16.59
N SER A 250 14.62 5.11 -16.65
CA SER A 250 15.44 4.53 -15.58
C SER A 250 16.61 3.77 -16.15
N THR A 251 17.72 3.75 -15.40
CA THR A 251 18.92 2.99 -15.74
C THR A 251 19.39 2.23 -14.52
N GLY A 252 19.59 0.92 -14.64
CA GLY A 252 20.14 0.09 -13.55
C GLY A 252 21.52 0.59 -13.12
N ILE A 253 21.74 0.67 -11.81
CA ILE A 253 23.02 1.10 -11.21
C ILE A 253 23.79 -0.04 -10.54
N GLU A 254 23.16 -1.22 -10.44
CA GLU A 254 23.76 -2.43 -9.89
C GLU A 254 23.99 -3.46 -11.00
N ASP A 255 25.07 -4.26 -10.87
CA ASP A 255 25.33 -5.36 -11.79
C ASP A 255 24.49 -6.57 -11.36
N VAL A 256 23.50 -6.93 -12.18
CA VAL A 256 22.52 -7.97 -11.85
C VAL A 256 22.89 -9.36 -12.37
N ASN A 257 24.05 -9.53 -13.04
CA ASN A 257 24.43 -10.83 -13.64
C ASN A 257 25.92 -11.16 -13.56
N PRO A 258 26.49 -11.43 -12.37
CA PRO A 258 27.92 -11.75 -12.23
C PRO A 258 28.33 -13.12 -12.78
N SER A 259 27.37 -14.00 -13.14
CA SER A 259 27.65 -15.42 -13.44
C SER A 259 27.82 -15.76 -14.92
N ARG A 260 27.53 -14.88 -15.88
CA ARG A 260 27.80 -15.08 -17.31
C ARG A 260 29.03 -14.31 -17.71
N GLY A 261 30.16 -15.02 -17.74
CA GLY A 261 31.46 -14.45 -18.09
C GLY A 261 31.42 -13.62 -19.37
N GLY A 262 31.73 -12.34 -19.25
CA GLY A 262 32.25 -11.53 -20.33
C GLY A 262 31.43 -10.36 -20.85
N GLU A 263 30.15 -10.20 -20.53
CA GLU A 263 29.41 -8.96 -20.82
C GLU A 263 29.11 -8.24 -19.51
N GLN A 264 29.95 -7.27 -19.18
CA GLN A 264 29.65 -6.28 -18.14
C GLN A 264 28.35 -5.57 -18.53
N SER A 265 27.35 -5.58 -17.64
CA SER A 265 26.19 -4.71 -17.76
C SER A 265 26.69 -3.27 -17.65
N THR A 266 26.99 -2.66 -18.78
CA THR A 266 27.45 -1.27 -18.79
C THR A 266 26.30 -0.39 -18.32
N PHE A 267 26.62 0.54 -17.41
CA PHE A 267 25.79 1.71 -17.13
C PHE A 267 25.27 2.25 -18.48
N PHE A 268 23.93 2.38 -18.64
CA PHE A 268 23.23 2.59 -19.92
C PHE A 268 23.17 1.37 -20.89
N GLY A 269 23.38 0.16 -20.43
CA GLY A 269 23.12 -1.06 -21.22
C GLY A 269 21.68 -1.13 -21.71
N GLY A 270 21.46 -1.53 -22.97
CA GLY A 270 20.16 -1.44 -23.64
C GLY A 270 19.01 -2.22 -22.98
N ASN A 271 19.32 -3.26 -22.20
CA ASN A 271 18.31 -4.05 -21.48
C ASN A 271 17.96 -3.44 -20.11
N ASN A 272 18.86 -2.65 -19.52
CA ASN A 272 18.71 -2.06 -18.19
C ASN A 272 18.30 -0.58 -18.25
N THR A 273 18.14 -0.01 -19.44
CA THR A 273 17.76 1.39 -19.62
C THR A 273 16.43 1.51 -20.32
N THR A 274 15.46 2.08 -19.62
CA THR A 274 14.17 2.45 -20.19
C THR A 274 14.15 3.93 -20.47
N ILE A 275 13.72 4.33 -21.65
CA ILE A 275 13.43 5.72 -21.98
C ILE A 275 12.13 5.74 -22.76
N GLU A 276 11.19 6.53 -22.27
CA GLU A 276 9.88 6.78 -22.90
C GLU A 276 9.67 8.29 -23.05
N TRP A 277 8.83 8.67 -23.98
CA TRP A 277 8.34 10.04 -24.13
C TRP A 277 6.81 10.06 -24.13
N LEU A 278 6.23 11.19 -23.76
CA LEU A 278 4.78 11.41 -23.71
C LEU A 278 4.47 12.85 -24.12
N ALA A 279 3.56 13.01 -25.08
CA ALA A 279 2.90 14.29 -25.31
C ALA A 279 1.64 14.34 -24.43
N GLN A 280 1.39 15.48 -23.79
CA GLN A 280 0.25 15.64 -22.90
C GLN A 280 -0.44 16.99 -23.03
N GLY A 281 -1.72 17.02 -22.64
CA GLY A 281 -2.50 18.23 -22.46
C GLY A 281 -3.17 18.22 -21.09
N ARG A 282 -3.10 19.34 -20.38
CA ARG A 282 -3.84 19.60 -19.16
C ARG A 282 -4.90 20.66 -19.42
N PHE A 283 -6.08 20.46 -18.86
CA PHE A 283 -7.25 21.32 -19.03
C PHE A 283 -7.86 21.60 -17.67
N LEU A 284 -8.11 22.86 -17.34
CA LEU A 284 -8.95 23.28 -16.23
C LEU A 284 -10.39 23.33 -16.74
N LEU A 285 -11.29 22.60 -16.07
CA LEU A 285 -12.63 22.31 -16.59
C LEU A 285 -13.72 23.20 -16.02
N ASP A 286 -13.50 23.79 -14.85
CA ASP A 286 -14.48 24.64 -14.17
C ASP A 286 -14.06 26.11 -14.14
N GLU A 287 -15.01 26.99 -13.86
CA GLU A 287 -14.78 28.45 -13.79
C GLU A 287 -13.89 28.87 -12.62
N ARG A 288 -13.81 28.05 -11.59
CA ARG A 288 -12.99 28.30 -10.39
C ARG A 288 -11.62 27.64 -10.49
N ASP A 289 -11.31 27.04 -11.64
CA ASP A 289 -10.05 26.34 -11.93
C ASP A 289 -9.69 25.19 -10.94
N ARG A 290 -10.70 24.62 -10.28
CA ARG A 290 -10.51 23.57 -9.27
C ARG A 290 -10.53 22.17 -9.83
N VAL A 291 -11.21 21.96 -10.94
CA VAL A 291 -11.30 20.66 -11.61
C VAL A 291 -10.36 20.65 -12.78
N PHE A 292 -9.47 19.69 -12.82
CA PHE A 292 -8.51 19.51 -13.91
C PHE A 292 -8.61 18.13 -14.53
N ALA A 293 -8.33 18.06 -15.82
CA ALA A 293 -8.15 16.81 -16.55
C ALA A 293 -6.83 16.85 -17.30
N ASN A 294 -6.14 15.70 -17.35
CA ASN A 294 -4.95 15.51 -18.15
C ASN A 294 -5.15 14.34 -19.09
N VAL A 295 -4.64 14.44 -20.30
CA VAL A 295 -4.56 13.34 -21.27
C VAL A 295 -3.17 13.33 -21.87
N GLY A 296 -2.63 12.14 -22.13
CA GLY A 296 -1.32 12.02 -22.74
C GLY A 296 -1.14 10.67 -23.42
N ALA A 297 -0.28 10.67 -24.43
CA ALA A 297 0.13 9.44 -25.11
C ALA A 297 1.58 9.53 -25.55
N GLY A 298 2.23 8.38 -25.57
CA GLY A 298 3.63 8.29 -25.95
C GLY A 298 4.08 6.86 -26.21
N THR A 299 5.36 6.73 -26.52
CA THR A 299 5.98 5.46 -26.87
C THR A 299 7.36 5.37 -26.24
N ARG A 300 7.91 4.18 -26.25
CA ARG A 300 9.30 3.96 -25.83
C ARG A 300 10.31 4.43 -26.89
N LEU A 301 11.47 4.83 -26.43
CA LEU A 301 12.68 5.06 -27.24
C LEU A 301 13.68 3.92 -27.09
N THR A 302 13.66 3.19 -25.96
CA THR A 302 14.54 2.05 -25.71
C THR A 302 13.73 0.80 -25.36
N GLY A 303 14.35 -0.37 -25.44
CA GLY A 303 13.72 -1.68 -25.19
C GLY A 303 13.84 -2.21 -23.77
N GLY A 304 14.19 -1.38 -22.79
CA GLY A 304 14.34 -1.80 -21.39
C GLY A 304 13.03 -2.29 -20.75
N TYR A 305 13.16 -3.01 -19.63
CA TYR A 305 12.01 -3.60 -18.92
C TYR A 305 11.04 -2.53 -18.39
N GLY A 306 9.75 -2.72 -18.63
CA GLY A 306 8.69 -1.80 -18.22
C GLY A 306 8.47 -0.64 -19.19
N ALA A 307 9.27 -0.55 -20.28
CA ALA A 307 9.04 0.43 -21.35
C ALA A 307 7.95 -0.08 -22.31
N ALA A 308 6.82 0.59 -22.31
CA ALA A 308 5.67 0.23 -23.14
C ALA A 308 5.87 0.64 -24.62
N ASP A 309 5.37 -0.19 -25.56
CA ASP A 309 5.32 0.20 -26.97
C ASP A 309 4.47 1.43 -27.19
N VAL A 310 3.33 1.44 -26.54
CA VAL A 310 2.41 2.56 -26.50
C VAL A 310 1.92 2.71 -25.06
N ARG A 311 1.95 3.92 -24.55
CA ARG A 311 1.35 4.29 -23.27
C ARG A 311 0.33 5.40 -23.49
N VAL A 312 -0.85 5.22 -22.93
CA VAL A 312 -1.91 6.24 -22.91
C VAL A 312 -2.27 6.50 -21.45
N LEU A 313 -2.36 7.77 -21.10
CA LEU A 313 -2.69 8.22 -19.76
C LEU A 313 -3.85 9.22 -19.82
N ALA A 314 -4.76 9.10 -18.89
CA ALA A 314 -5.79 10.09 -18.64
C ALA A 314 -5.97 10.27 -17.14
N SER A 315 -6.24 11.48 -16.70
CA SER A 315 -6.56 11.71 -15.29
C SER A 315 -7.60 12.81 -15.14
N ILE A 316 -8.34 12.73 -14.04
CA ILE A 316 -9.23 13.78 -13.59
C ILE A 316 -9.02 13.97 -12.09
N GLY A 317 -8.99 15.21 -11.66
CA GLY A 317 -8.80 15.54 -10.26
C GLY A 317 -9.44 16.86 -9.89
N THR A 318 -9.45 17.11 -8.59
CA THR A 318 -9.94 18.35 -8.02
C THR A 318 -9.09 18.74 -6.82
N TYR A 319 -9.13 19.99 -6.44
CA TYR A 319 -8.51 20.48 -5.21
C TYR A 319 -9.39 21.49 -4.49
N LEU A 320 -9.16 21.60 -3.18
CA LEU A 320 -9.77 22.57 -2.29
C LEU A 320 -8.65 23.32 -1.57
N THR A 321 -8.73 24.64 -1.52
CA THR A 321 -7.83 25.45 -0.70
C THR A 321 -8.37 25.56 0.73
N LEU A 322 -7.52 25.94 1.67
CA LEU A 322 -7.96 26.16 3.05
C LEU A 322 -9.02 27.28 3.11
N HIS A 323 -8.92 28.29 2.24
CA HIS A 323 -9.91 29.37 2.10
C HIS A 323 -11.30 28.82 1.68
N ASP A 324 -11.35 27.76 0.87
CA ASP A 324 -12.61 27.12 0.48
C ASP A 324 -13.27 26.35 1.61
N ILE A 325 -12.46 25.82 2.54
CA ILE A 325 -12.92 25.05 3.71
C ILE A 325 -13.31 25.98 4.84
N LYS A 326 -12.56 27.07 5.02
CA LYS A 326 -12.86 28.13 5.97
C LYS A 326 -12.91 29.45 5.19
N PRO A 327 -14.02 29.78 4.54
CA PRO A 327 -14.14 31.08 3.89
C PRO A 327 -13.91 32.17 4.94
N ASP A 328 -13.08 33.15 4.58
CA ASP A 328 -12.88 34.32 5.42
C ASP A 328 -14.24 34.88 5.80
N SER A 329 -14.40 35.24 7.05
CA SER A 329 -15.56 36.00 7.48
C SER A 329 -15.75 37.18 6.51
N PRO A 330 -16.94 37.41 5.98
CA PRO A 330 -17.14 38.47 5.01
C PRO A 330 -16.53 39.77 5.57
N PRO A 331 -15.86 40.56 4.73
CA PRO A 331 -15.23 41.79 5.20
C PRO A 331 -16.27 42.60 5.99
N PRO A 332 -15.89 43.22 7.11
CA PRO A 332 -16.84 43.98 7.93
C PRO A 332 -17.59 44.93 7.00
N ARG A 333 -18.89 44.68 6.83
CA ARG A 333 -19.75 45.54 6.02
C ARG A 333 -19.61 46.94 6.63
N VAL A 334 -19.06 47.88 5.88
CA VAL A 334 -19.11 49.29 6.25
C VAL A 334 -20.58 49.62 6.40
N ARG A 335 -21.05 49.69 7.64
CA ARG A 335 -22.43 50.03 7.99
C ARG A 335 -22.69 51.43 7.46
N VAL A 336 -23.36 51.54 6.34
CA VAL A 336 -24.14 52.73 6.04
C VAL A 336 -25.35 52.62 6.95
N VAL A 337 -25.33 53.34 8.03
CA VAL A 337 -26.40 53.38 9.03
C VAL A 337 -27.60 54.08 8.38
N PRO A 338 -28.73 53.38 8.18
CA PRO A 338 -30.03 54.01 8.31
C PRO A 338 -30.47 53.79 9.75
N ASP A 339 -30.87 54.86 10.42
CA ASP A 339 -31.53 54.83 11.71
C ASP A 339 -32.79 53.97 11.66
N VAL A 340 -32.69 52.69 12.07
CA VAL A 340 -33.80 51.90 12.65
C VAL A 340 -33.12 50.94 13.62
N GLU A 341 -33.51 50.94 14.87
CA GLU A 341 -33.14 49.97 15.90
C GLU A 341 -33.52 48.57 15.42
N ASP A 342 -32.55 47.83 14.87
CA ASP A 342 -32.67 46.39 14.68
C ASP A 342 -32.43 45.73 16.04
N TYR A 343 -33.51 45.49 16.74
CA TYR A 343 -33.53 44.70 17.97
C TYR A 343 -33.25 43.22 17.57
N ASP A 344 -31.99 42.81 17.78
CA ASP A 344 -31.55 41.42 17.65
C ASP A 344 -31.87 40.73 18.99
N PRO A 345 -32.90 39.87 19.07
CA PRO A 345 -33.26 39.23 20.32
C PRO A 345 -32.14 38.33 20.83
N ASP A 346 -32.01 38.22 22.11
CA ASP A 346 -31.25 37.25 22.86
C ASP A 346 -32.29 36.39 23.59
N THR A 347 -32.65 35.25 23.01
CA THR A 347 -33.84 34.48 23.40
C THR A 347 -33.65 33.74 24.71
N ASP A 348 -32.46 33.29 25.04
CA ASP A 348 -32.14 32.55 26.27
C ASP A 348 -31.43 33.38 27.31
N GLY A 349 -30.97 34.60 26.95
CA GLY A 349 -30.44 35.61 27.89
C GLY A 349 -28.98 35.34 28.31
N ASP A 350 -28.21 34.65 27.51
CA ASP A 350 -26.82 34.30 27.82
C ASP A 350 -25.80 35.40 27.42
N GLY A 351 -26.25 36.42 26.68
CA GLY A 351 -25.45 37.55 26.22
C GLY A 351 -24.99 37.43 24.78
N TYR A 352 -25.35 36.37 24.06
CA TYR A 352 -25.16 36.18 22.62
C TYR A 352 -26.49 36.42 21.91
N PRO A 353 -26.62 37.45 21.04
CA PRO A 353 -27.83 37.62 20.23
C PRO A 353 -28.10 36.43 19.32
N ASP A 354 -29.39 36.09 19.10
CA ASP A 354 -29.84 34.92 18.29
C ASP A 354 -29.19 34.82 16.92
N SER A 355 -28.75 35.93 16.32
CA SER A 355 -28.11 35.95 15.00
C SER A 355 -26.67 35.43 15.01
N ILE A 356 -26.01 35.38 16.16
CA ILE A 356 -24.62 34.91 16.32
C ILE A 356 -24.50 33.69 17.25
N ASP A 357 -25.60 33.37 17.94
CA ASP A 357 -25.71 32.24 18.83
C ASP A 357 -26.00 30.96 18.05
N LYS A 358 -25.19 29.94 18.27
CA LYS A 358 -25.38 28.62 17.62
C LYS A 358 -26.52 27.84 18.27
N CYS A 359 -26.86 28.14 19.52
CA CYS A 359 -27.91 27.50 20.30
C CYS A 359 -28.92 28.48 20.85
N PRO A 360 -29.68 29.27 20.05
CA PRO A 360 -30.46 30.43 20.46
C PRO A 360 -31.55 30.21 21.53
N THR A 361 -31.67 29.06 22.09
CA THR A 361 -32.68 28.66 23.10
C THR A 361 -32.07 27.92 24.28
N ILE A 362 -30.75 27.75 24.32
CA ILE A 362 -30.04 27.00 25.36
C ILE A 362 -28.80 27.83 25.79
N PRO A 363 -28.83 28.45 26.98
CA PRO A 363 -27.82 29.40 27.41
C PRO A 363 -26.40 28.79 27.46
N GLU A 364 -25.43 29.56 27.02
CA GLU A 364 -24.00 29.26 27.15
C GLU A 364 -23.60 29.07 28.63
N ASP A 365 -22.78 28.08 28.94
CA ASP A 365 -22.30 27.78 30.28
C ASP A 365 -20.88 28.33 30.58
N GLY A 366 -20.24 28.92 29.58
CA GLY A 366 -18.89 29.52 29.67
C GLY A 366 -17.76 28.53 29.84
N LYS A 367 -17.96 27.25 29.52
CA LYS A 367 -16.95 26.21 29.67
C LYS A 367 -16.26 25.85 28.34
N PRO A 368 -15.00 25.34 28.39
CA PRO A 368 -14.35 24.76 27.20
C PRO A 368 -15.15 23.60 26.61
N PRO A 369 -15.03 23.28 25.28
CA PRO A 369 -13.98 23.78 24.38
C PRO A 369 -14.23 25.14 23.73
N ASP A 370 -15.47 25.61 23.62
CA ASP A 370 -15.82 26.84 22.91
C ASP A 370 -16.74 27.75 23.76
N PRO A 371 -16.20 28.45 24.79
CA PRO A 371 -16.99 29.20 25.78
C PRO A 371 -17.62 30.49 25.23
N THR A 372 -17.68 30.67 23.92
CA THR A 372 -18.15 31.92 23.28
C THR A 372 -19.01 31.68 22.05
N ASP A 373 -19.49 30.48 21.83
CA ASP A 373 -20.28 30.14 20.63
C ASP A 373 -21.80 30.13 20.85
N GLY A 374 -22.23 30.45 22.10
CA GLY A 374 -23.62 30.46 22.51
C GLY A 374 -24.20 29.07 22.80
N CYS A 375 -23.34 28.03 22.92
CA CYS A 375 -23.78 26.68 23.24
C CYS A 375 -23.08 26.15 24.49
N PRO A 376 -23.78 25.52 25.43
CA PRO A 376 -23.14 24.89 26.57
C PRO A 376 -22.19 23.78 26.14
N ALA A 377 -21.12 23.58 26.90
CA ALA A 377 -20.19 22.49 26.64
C ALA A 377 -20.90 21.16 26.53
N PRO A 378 -20.53 20.29 25.60
CA PRO A 378 -21.06 18.94 25.52
C PRO A 378 -20.93 18.21 26.86
N VAL A 379 -21.98 17.52 27.28
CA VAL A 379 -21.96 16.72 28.51
C VAL A 379 -20.97 15.58 28.34
N ASP A 380 -20.10 15.42 29.31
CA ASP A 380 -19.13 14.34 29.47
C ASP A 380 -19.33 13.85 30.91
N SER A 381 -20.03 12.71 31.04
CA SER A 381 -20.59 12.29 32.33
C SER A 381 -19.58 11.60 33.24
N ASP A 382 -18.55 10.96 32.67
CA ASP A 382 -17.52 10.25 33.43
C ASP A 382 -16.15 10.99 33.44
N GLY A 383 -16.00 11.99 32.55
CA GLY A 383 -14.86 12.92 32.56
C GLY A 383 -13.62 12.40 31.85
N ASP A 384 -13.77 11.48 30.90
CA ASP A 384 -12.67 10.90 30.12
C ASP A 384 -12.23 11.78 28.93
N GLY A 385 -13.03 12.81 28.59
CA GLY A 385 -12.79 13.72 27.50
C GLY A 385 -13.54 13.40 26.22
N ILE A 386 -14.36 12.36 26.21
CA ILE A 386 -15.23 11.96 25.11
C ILE A 386 -16.67 12.34 25.49
N PRO A 387 -17.33 13.24 24.74
CA PRO A 387 -18.70 13.63 25.07
C PRO A 387 -19.68 12.46 24.98
N ASP A 388 -20.68 12.41 25.89
CA ASP A 388 -21.70 11.36 26.01
C ASP A 388 -22.35 10.93 24.67
N HIS A 389 -22.50 11.86 23.72
CA HIS A 389 -23.10 11.56 22.41
C HIS A 389 -22.16 10.87 21.42
N LEU A 390 -20.87 10.84 21.71
CA LEU A 390 -19.82 10.15 20.97
C LEU A 390 -19.28 8.93 21.72
N ASP A 391 -19.57 8.88 23.01
CA ASP A 391 -19.14 7.88 23.95
C ASP A 391 -20.12 6.69 23.96
N LYS A 392 -19.60 5.47 23.80
CA LYS A 392 -20.39 4.25 23.87
C LYS A 392 -20.66 3.82 25.31
N CYS A 393 -19.82 4.25 26.25
CA CYS A 393 -19.90 3.93 27.66
C CYS A 393 -19.98 5.17 28.57
N PRO A 394 -20.95 6.09 28.43
CA PRO A 394 -20.98 7.44 29.02
C PRO A 394 -20.94 7.53 30.55
N ASN A 395 -20.70 6.46 31.27
CA ASN A 395 -20.59 6.42 32.72
C ASN A 395 -19.41 5.56 33.21
N GLU A 396 -18.54 5.09 32.29
CA GLU A 396 -17.38 4.26 32.58
C GLU A 396 -16.18 4.86 31.80
N PRO A 397 -15.34 5.65 32.44
CA PRO A 397 -14.30 6.41 31.74
C PRO A 397 -13.32 5.51 31.01
N GLU A 398 -12.92 5.94 29.81
CA GLU A 398 -11.90 5.36 28.97
C GLU A 398 -10.54 5.30 29.70
N ASP A 399 -9.76 4.23 29.56
CA ASP A 399 -8.51 4.05 30.30
C ASP A 399 -7.26 4.49 29.53
N MET A 400 -7.40 4.93 28.26
CA MET A 400 -6.35 5.53 27.43
C MET A 400 -5.07 4.70 27.35
N ASP A 401 -5.22 3.39 27.20
CA ASP A 401 -4.11 2.44 27.19
C ASP A 401 -3.51 2.18 25.80
N GLY A 402 -4.09 2.76 24.74
CA GLY A 402 -3.69 2.62 23.34
C GLY A 402 -4.51 1.60 22.58
N ILE A 403 -5.57 1.05 23.18
CA ILE A 403 -6.46 0.05 22.60
C ILE A 403 -7.87 0.65 22.54
N GLN A 404 -8.36 0.93 21.33
CA GLN A 404 -9.69 1.50 21.07
C GLN A 404 -10.02 2.84 21.76
N ASP A 405 -9.05 3.58 22.26
CA ASP A 405 -9.13 4.86 23.00
C ASP A 405 -10.14 5.92 22.47
N SER A 406 -10.78 5.68 21.36
CA SER A 406 -11.66 6.66 20.72
C SER A 406 -13.15 6.38 20.90
N ASP A 407 -13.52 5.29 21.51
CA ASP A 407 -14.92 4.89 21.63
C ASP A 407 -15.55 5.13 23.03
N GLY A 408 -14.73 5.49 24.02
CA GLY A 408 -15.14 5.86 25.36
C GLY A 408 -15.49 4.67 26.25
N CYS A 409 -15.00 3.47 25.91
CA CYS A 409 -15.23 2.27 26.70
C CYS A 409 -13.90 1.62 27.07
N PRO A 410 -13.57 1.45 28.34
CA PRO A 410 -12.33 0.79 28.74
C PRO A 410 -12.35 -0.70 28.36
N GLU A 411 -11.33 -1.14 27.62
CA GLU A 411 -11.12 -2.53 27.30
C GLU A 411 -10.55 -3.28 28.48
N THR A 412 -11.05 -4.48 28.69
CA THR A 412 -10.52 -5.36 29.74
C THR A 412 -9.85 -6.61 29.18
N ASP A 413 -10.14 -6.97 27.92
CA ASP A 413 -9.63 -8.16 27.21
C ASP A 413 -9.91 -7.95 25.71
N ALA A 414 -9.03 -7.20 25.05
CA ALA A 414 -9.25 -6.68 23.69
C ALA A 414 -9.26 -7.78 22.61
N ASP A 415 -8.50 -8.84 22.79
CA ASP A 415 -8.45 -9.96 21.84
C ASP A 415 -9.35 -11.15 22.23
N ASN A 416 -10.01 -11.06 23.39
CA ASN A 416 -10.96 -12.04 23.95
C ASN A 416 -10.35 -13.44 24.19
N ASP A 417 -9.10 -13.52 24.61
CA ASP A 417 -8.46 -14.79 24.97
C ASP A 417 -8.69 -15.22 26.43
N GLY A 418 -9.27 -14.33 27.23
CA GLY A 418 -9.61 -14.52 28.64
C GLY A 418 -8.49 -14.12 29.58
N ILE A 419 -7.53 -13.32 29.12
CA ILE A 419 -6.47 -12.69 29.89
C ILE A 419 -6.69 -11.18 29.81
N PRO A 420 -6.87 -10.50 30.96
CA PRO A 420 -7.02 -9.04 30.93
C PRO A 420 -5.78 -8.34 30.32
N ASP A 421 -5.99 -7.25 29.58
CA ASP A 421 -4.93 -6.51 28.86
C ASP A 421 -3.78 -6.11 29.78
N VAL A 422 -4.05 -5.74 31.00
CA VAL A 422 -3.03 -5.40 32.03
C VAL A 422 -2.13 -6.59 32.43
N GLU A 423 -2.57 -7.83 32.20
CA GLU A 423 -1.83 -9.06 32.47
C GLU A 423 -1.33 -9.71 31.17
N ASP A 424 -1.75 -9.18 30.00
CA ASP A 424 -1.45 -9.72 28.69
C ASP A 424 -0.21 -9.06 28.09
N ALA A 425 0.74 -9.86 27.62
CA ALA A 425 1.91 -9.34 26.91
C ALA A 425 1.64 -9.09 25.42
N CYS A 426 0.51 -9.58 24.88
CA CYS A 426 0.09 -9.43 23.49
C CYS A 426 -1.42 -9.10 23.38
N PRO A 427 -1.90 -7.96 23.91
CA PRO A 427 -3.34 -7.68 24.07
C PRO A 427 -4.20 -7.68 22.81
N LEU A 428 -3.60 -7.80 21.63
CA LEU A 428 -4.27 -7.83 20.33
C LEU A 428 -4.12 -9.16 19.57
N GLU A 429 -3.35 -10.11 20.13
CA GLU A 429 -3.08 -11.41 19.51
C GLU A 429 -3.44 -12.55 20.46
N PRO A 430 -4.61 -13.18 20.33
CA PRO A 430 -5.08 -14.16 21.31
C PRO A 430 -4.11 -15.33 21.50
N GLY A 431 -3.71 -15.56 22.73
CA GLY A 431 -2.74 -16.59 23.10
C GLY A 431 -3.05 -17.33 24.41
N PRO A 432 -2.26 -18.35 24.77
CA PRO A 432 -2.50 -19.13 25.98
C PRO A 432 -1.92 -18.43 27.22
N ARG A 433 -2.54 -18.67 28.39
CA ARG A 433 -1.96 -18.28 29.68
C ARG A 433 -0.59 -18.90 29.89
N SER A 434 0.36 -18.07 30.32
CA SER A 434 1.72 -18.46 30.66
C SER A 434 2.10 -17.97 32.05
N GLN A 435 2.95 -18.74 32.76
CA GLN A 435 3.55 -18.29 34.03
C GLN A 435 4.72 -17.31 33.82
N ILE A 436 5.16 -17.13 32.58
CA ILE A 436 6.19 -16.18 32.17
C ILE A 436 5.46 -14.93 31.69
N ALA A 437 5.58 -13.83 32.43
CA ALA A 437 4.85 -12.59 32.14
C ALA A 437 4.98 -12.11 30.70
N GLU A 438 6.20 -12.16 30.13
CA GLU A 438 6.52 -11.74 28.77
C GLU A 438 5.92 -12.65 27.65
N LYS A 439 5.26 -13.74 28.05
CA LYS A 439 4.62 -14.73 27.15
C LYS A 439 3.17 -15.01 27.52
N ASN A 440 2.65 -14.35 28.52
CA ASN A 440 1.26 -14.50 28.93
C ASN A 440 0.39 -13.86 27.86
N GLY A 441 -0.58 -14.57 27.32
CA GLY A 441 -1.43 -14.09 26.25
C GLY A 441 -0.82 -14.10 24.83
N CYS A 442 0.48 -14.42 24.68
CA CYS A 442 1.10 -14.42 23.37
C CYS A 442 1.06 -15.79 22.70
N PRO A 443 0.64 -15.89 21.43
CA PRO A 443 0.74 -17.13 20.66
C PRO A 443 2.21 -17.42 20.33
N THR A 444 2.68 -18.60 20.73
CA THR A 444 4.09 -19.00 20.56
C THR A 444 4.30 -20.06 19.49
N LEU A 445 3.28 -20.84 19.22
CA LEU A 445 3.32 -21.99 18.30
C LEU A 445 2.47 -21.78 17.05
N THR A 446 1.66 -20.73 17.00
CA THR A 446 0.80 -20.36 15.88
C THR A 446 1.03 -18.91 15.46
N LYS A 447 0.83 -18.63 14.17
CA LYS A 447 0.84 -17.26 13.63
C LYS A 447 -0.21 -17.14 12.55
N VAL A 448 -1.09 -16.15 12.66
CA VAL A 448 -2.03 -15.80 11.60
C VAL A 448 -1.31 -14.91 10.59
N THR A 449 -1.38 -15.26 9.31
CA THR A 449 -0.83 -14.46 8.23
C THR A 449 -1.90 -13.53 7.65
N GLU A 450 -1.49 -12.47 6.99
CA GLU A 450 -2.39 -11.51 6.33
C GLU A 450 -3.33 -12.16 5.30
N ASP A 451 -2.95 -13.32 4.75
CA ASP A 451 -3.75 -14.10 3.80
C ASP A 451 -4.81 -15.01 4.50
N GLY A 452 -4.96 -14.92 5.80
CA GLY A 452 -5.86 -15.77 6.59
C GLY A 452 -5.40 -17.21 6.76
N GLU A 453 -4.11 -17.53 6.53
CA GLU A 453 -3.55 -18.84 6.86
C GLU A 453 -3.01 -18.83 8.29
N VAL A 454 -3.32 -19.87 9.06
CA VAL A 454 -2.70 -20.10 10.36
C VAL A 454 -1.45 -20.94 10.15
N THR A 455 -0.30 -20.30 10.25
CA THR A 455 1.00 -20.97 10.16
C THR A 455 1.37 -21.59 11.49
N LEU A 456 1.66 -22.88 11.50
CA LEU A 456 2.15 -23.60 12.66
C LEU A 456 3.68 -23.55 12.70
N MET A 457 4.25 -23.18 13.85
CA MET A 457 5.70 -23.17 14.06
C MET A 457 6.30 -24.56 14.18
N GLN A 458 5.48 -25.56 14.48
CA GLN A 458 5.84 -26.96 14.53
C GLN A 458 4.82 -27.82 13.80
N PRO A 459 5.22 -28.92 13.14
CA PRO A 459 4.27 -29.80 12.46
C PRO A 459 3.43 -30.59 13.47
N ILE A 460 2.17 -30.85 13.11
CA ILE A 460 1.32 -31.78 13.85
C ILE A 460 1.84 -33.21 13.59
N GLU A 461 2.25 -33.88 14.65
CA GLU A 461 2.75 -35.24 14.59
C GLU A 461 1.64 -36.28 14.78
N PHE A 462 1.69 -37.33 13.97
CA PHE A 462 0.80 -38.48 14.04
C PHE A 462 1.60 -39.77 14.27
N ASP A 463 0.95 -40.79 14.77
CA ASP A 463 1.51 -42.13 14.75
C ASP A 463 1.80 -42.61 13.32
N THR A 464 2.82 -43.41 13.15
CA THR A 464 3.23 -43.92 11.83
C THR A 464 2.08 -44.60 11.11
N ALA A 465 1.76 -44.15 9.90
CA ALA A 465 0.66 -44.64 9.06
C ALA A 465 -0.74 -44.60 9.73
N LYS A 466 -0.92 -43.77 10.77
CA LYS A 466 -2.20 -43.59 11.46
C LYS A 466 -2.62 -42.14 11.46
N ALA A 467 -3.87 -41.88 11.85
CA ALA A 467 -4.45 -40.57 12.07
C ALA A 467 -4.48 -40.19 13.57
N THR A 468 -3.88 -40.99 14.45
CA THR A 468 -3.80 -40.70 15.88
C THR A 468 -2.80 -39.57 16.11
N ILE A 469 -3.25 -38.46 16.68
CA ILE A 469 -2.42 -37.29 17.01
C ILE A 469 -1.54 -37.64 18.22
N LYS A 470 -0.25 -37.35 18.12
CA LYS A 470 0.66 -37.55 19.25
C LYS A 470 0.49 -36.42 20.30
N PRO A 471 0.66 -36.74 21.61
CA PRO A 471 0.49 -35.75 22.67
C PRO A 471 1.37 -34.51 22.55
N VAL A 472 2.53 -34.61 21.91
CA VAL A 472 3.46 -33.47 21.67
C VAL A 472 2.81 -32.38 20.82
N SER A 473 1.78 -32.69 20.04
CA SER A 473 1.06 -31.73 19.18
C SER A 473 -0.18 -31.10 19.86
N PHE A 474 -0.53 -31.51 21.08
CA PHE A 474 -1.68 -30.90 21.77
C PHE A 474 -1.48 -29.41 22.09
N PRO A 475 -0.30 -28.93 22.56
CA PRO A 475 -0.11 -27.52 22.86
C PRO A 475 -0.38 -26.61 21.65
N ILE A 476 0.11 -26.97 20.46
CA ILE A 476 -0.11 -26.18 19.24
C ILE A 476 -1.59 -26.19 18.80
N LEU A 477 -2.28 -27.31 19.01
CA LEU A 477 -3.72 -27.40 18.73
C LEU A 477 -4.55 -26.64 19.78
N ASP A 478 -4.08 -26.54 21.01
CA ASP A 478 -4.73 -25.75 22.06
C ASP A 478 -4.59 -24.25 21.78
N GLU A 479 -3.49 -23.77 21.18
CA GLU A 479 -3.41 -22.39 20.67
C GLU A 479 -4.40 -22.13 19.54
N VAL A 480 -4.57 -23.07 18.60
CA VAL A 480 -5.62 -22.94 17.55
C VAL A 480 -7.02 -22.88 18.19
N VAL A 481 -7.26 -23.64 19.28
CA VAL A 481 -8.52 -23.57 20.02
C VAL A 481 -8.70 -22.18 20.65
N THR A 482 -7.65 -21.62 21.26
CA THR A 482 -7.69 -20.26 21.84
C THR A 482 -8.04 -19.23 20.78
N LEU A 483 -7.32 -19.22 19.68
CA LEU A 483 -7.61 -18.35 18.53
C LEU A 483 -9.07 -18.46 18.06
N MET A 484 -9.59 -19.67 17.92
CA MET A 484 -10.96 -19.87 17.46
C MET A 484 -12.03 -19.52 18.49
N LYS A 485 -11.71 -19.54 19.77
CA LYS A 485 -12.61 -19.07 20.84
C LYS A 485 -12.65 -17.56 20.91
N ALA A 486 -11.47 -16.92 20.82
CA ALA A 486 -11.32 -15.48 20.78
C ALA A 486 -12.02 -14.85 19.54
N ARG A 487 -12.01 -15.55 18.41
CA ARG A 487 -12.63 -15.12 17.15
C ARG A 487 -13.83 -15.99 16.78
N PRO A 488 -15.03 -15.76 17.37
CA PRO A 488 -16.23 -16.55 17.10
C PRO A 488 -16.79 -16.37 15.68
N ASP A 489 -16.40 -15.33 14.99
CA ASP A 489 -16.76 -14.96 13.62
C ASP A 489 -16.10 -15.83 12.56
N ILE A 490 -14.89 -16.34 12.79
CA ILE A 490 -14.14 -17.09 11.79
C ILE A 490 -14.58 -18.55 11.67
N ARG A 491 -14.48 -19.07 10.45
CA ARG A 491 -14.56 -20.50 10.13
C ARG A 491 -13.18 -20.97 9.68
N MET A 492 -12.88 -22.27 9.78
CA MET A 492 -11.57 -22.80 9.50
C MET A 492 -11.63 -24.06 8.65
N GLN A 493 -10.81 -24.10 7.59
CA GLN A 493 -10.55 -25.30 6.82
C GLN A 493 -9.24 -25.96 7.28
N ILE A 494 -9.28 -27.26 7.43
CA ILE A 494 -8.17 -28.11 7.87
C ILE A 494 -7.78 -29.03 6.72
N HIS A 495 -6.59 -28.86 6.17
CA HIS A 495 -6.10 -29.56 5.00
C HIS A 495 -4.99 -30.55 5.37
N GLY A 496 -5.23 -31.83 5.19
CA GLY A 496 -4.24 -32.88 5.42
C GLY A 496 -3.43 -33.18 4.15
N HIS A 497 -2.11 -33.40 4.32
CA HIS A 497 -1.18 -33.72 3.24
C HIS A 497 -0.27 -34.89 3.62
N THR A 498 0.20 -35.62 2.64
CA THR A 498 1.21 -36.68 2.78
C THR A 498 2.40 -36.41 1.85
N ASP A 499 3.46 -37.16 2.04
CA ASP A 499 4.49 -37.32 1.01
C ASP A 499 4.02 -38.28 -0.10
N ASN A 500 4.88 -38.49 -1.09
CA ASN A 500 4.59 -39.39 -2.24
C ASN A 500 4.92 -40.86 -2.00
N ARG A 501 5.29 -41.27 -0.78
CA ARG A 501 5.60 -42.64 -0.47
C ARG A 501 4.32 -43.42 -0.14
N GLY A 502 4.17 -44.59 -0.79
CA GLY A 502 2.99 -45.44 -0.67
C GLY A 502 1.99 -45.26 -1.81
N GLY A 503 0.86 -45.96 -1.70
CA GLY A 503 -0.20 -45.90 -2.72
C GLY A 503 -0.97 -44.59 -2.65
N HIS A 504 -1.24 -43.96 -3.80
CA HIS A 504 -1.95 -42.69 -3.90
C HIS A 504 -3.30 -42.71 -3.17
N ALA A 505 -4.15 -43.71 -3.42
CA ALA A 505 -5.45 -43.84 -2.78
C ALA A 505 -5.36 -43.96 -1.24
N MET A 506 -4.33 -44.70 -0.75
CA MET A 506 -4.09 -44.85 0.68
C MET A 506 -3.64 -43.51 1.31
N ASN A 507 -2.75 -42.77 0.64
CA ASN A 507 -2.30 -41.45 1.09
C ASN A 507 -3.43 -40.43 1.07
N MET A 508 -4.30 -40.47 0.09
CA MET A 508 -5.51 -39.65 0.01
C MET A 508 -6.42 -39.90 1.22
N GLN A 509 -6.69 -41.18 1.53
CA GLN A 509 -7.51 -41.53 2.70
C GLN A 509 -6.82 -41.14 4.01
N LEU A 510 -5.53 -41.45 4.18
CA LEU A 510 -4.78 -41.12 5.38
C LEU A 510 -4.76 -39.61 5.64
N SER A 511 -4.64 -38.80 4.60
CA SER A 511 -4.66 -37.33 4.75
C SER A 511 -6.03 -36.81 5.20
N LYS A 512 -7.13 -37.37 4.68
CA LYS A 512 -8.50 -37.08 5.13
C LYS A 512 -8.71 -37.47 6.58
N ASP A 513 -8.29 -38.67 6.96
CA ASP A 513 -8.44 -39.15 8.34
C ASP A 513 -7.64 -38.31 9.32
N ARG A 514 -6.45 -37.81 8.96
CA ARG A 514 -5.64 -36.91 9.77
C ARG A 514 -6.29 -35.54 9.95
N ALA A 515 -6.78 -34.93 8.87
CA ALA A 515 -7.52 -33.68 8.94
C ALA A 515 -8.78 -33.82 9.80
N ALA A 516 -9.51 -34.92 9.64
CA ALA A 516 -10.68 -35.21 10.48
C ALA A 516 -10.32 -35.42 11.97
N SER A 517 -9.18 -36.05 12.27
CA SER A 517 -8.72 -36.23 13.66
C SER A 517 -8.40 -34.87 14.31
N VAL A 518 -7.77 -33.95 13.58
CA VAL A 518 -7.53 -32.58 14.05
C VAL A 518 -8.85 -31.85 14.26
N MET A 519 -9.78 -31.90 13.31
CA MET A 519 -11.11 -31.32 13.45
C MET A 519 -11.82 -31.86 14.70
N ASN A 520 -11.82 -33.16 14.90
CA ASN A 520 -12.43 -33.78 16.08
C ASN A 520 -11.78 -33.34 17.39
N TYR A 521 -10.46 -33.12 17.40
CA TYR A 521 -9.78 -32.57 18.56
C TYR A 521 -10.31 -31.16 18.88
N LEU A 522 -10.39 -30.26 17.90
CA LEU A 522 -10.91 -28.90 18.11
C LEU A 522 -12.38 -28.95 18.59
N ILE A 523 -13.22 -29.83 18.04
CA ILE A 523 -14.60 -30.03 18.49
C ILE A 523 -14.62 -30.50 19.96
N SER A 524 -13.75 -31.43 20.34
CA SER A 524 -13.67 -31.92 21.73
C SER A 524 -13.28 -30.84 22.73
N LYS A 525 -12.63 -29.76 22.26
CA LYS A 525 -12.25 -28.58 23.08
C LYS A 525 -13.31 -27.47 23.04
N GLY A 526 -14.47 -27.73 22.41
CA GLY A 526 -15.63 -26.85 22.44
C GLY A 526 -15.82 -25.98 21.20
N ILE A 527 -15.03 -26.16 20.14
CA ILE A 527 -15.28 -25.47 18.87
C ILE A 527 -16.49 -26.12 18.17
N LYS A 528 -17.45 -25.28 17.71
CA LYS A 528 -18.64 -25.77 17.01
C LYS A 528 -18.28 -26.43 15.68
N ALA A 529 -18.77 -27.63 15.41
CA ALA A 529 -18.52 -28.36 14.18
C ALA A 529 -18.90 -27.56 12.91
N SER A 530 -19.93 -26.70 12.98
CA SER A 530 -20.34 -25.84 11.86
C SER A 530 -19.32 -24.77 11.47
N ARG A 531 -18.31 -24.54 12.30
CA ARG A 531 -17.21 -23.61 12.03
C ARG A 531 -15.98 -24.30 11.42
N LEU A 532 -16.00 -25.62 11.25
CA LEU A 532 -14.86 -26.42 10.83
C LEU A 532 -15.20 -27.20 9.58
N GLU A 533 -14.24 -27.25 8.66
CA GLU A 533 -14.25 -28.11 7.50
C GLU A 533 -12.92 -28.89 7.44
N SER A 534 -12.93 -30.14 7.04
CA SER A 534 -11.69 -30.91 6.89
C SER A 534 -11.65 -31.64 5.56
N ASP A 535 -10.51 -31.59 4.90
CA ASP A 535 -10.27 -32.36 3.66
C ASP A 535 -8.81 -32.86 3.60
N GLY A 536 -8.56 -33.86 2.75
CA GLY A 536 -7.25 -34.42 2.55
C GLY A 536 -6.87 -34.45 1.07
N PHE A 537 -5.67 -33.98 0.78
CA PHE A 537 -5.13 -33.85 -0.56
C PHE A 537 -4.03 -34.89 -0.86
N GLY A 538 -3.77 -35.79 0.07
CA GLY A 538 -2.73 -36.82 -0.13
C GLY A 538 -1.41 -36.20 -0.57
N PRO A 539 -0.74 -36.76 -1.61
CA PRO A 539 0.49 -36.25 -2.18
C PRO A 539 0.29 -35.13 -3.24
N ASP A 540 -0.96 -34.78 -3.59
CA ASP A 540 -1.27 -33.98 -4.79
C ASP A 540 -0.93 -32.49 -4.65
N ARG A 541 -0.73 -32.01 -3.40
CA ARG A 541 -0.37 -30.61 -3.12
C ARG A 541 0.93 -30.53 -2.31
N PRO A 542 2.09 -30.88 -2.88
CA PRO A 542 3.35 -30.85 -2.18
C PRO A 542 3.80 -29.39 -1.95
N LYS A 543 4.28 -29.08 -0.74
CA LYS A 543 4.86 -27.77 -0.41
C LYS A 543 6.32 -27.65 -0.89
N THR A 544 7.00 -28.79 -1.06
CA THR A 544 8.38 -28.86 -1.53
C THR A 544 8.62 -30.20 -2.25
N THR A 545 9.86 -30.42 -2.76
CA THR A 545 10.20 -31.68 -3.44
C THR A 545 10.04 -32.89 -2.53
N ASN A 546 9.62 -34.02 -3.10
CA ASN A 546 9.55 -35.32 -2.42
C ASN A 546 10.86 -36.15 -2.55
N ASP A 547 11.90 -35.64 -3.18
CA ASP A 547 13.14 -36.37 -3.45
C ASP A 547 13.97 -36.55 -2.19
N THR A 548 13.99 -35.58 -1.31
CA THR A 548 14.72 -35.63 -0.03
C THR A 548 13.82 -35.98 1.14
N GLU A 549 14.40 -36.49 2.24
CA GLU A 549 13.61 -36.80 3.45
C GLU A 549 13.11 -35.52 4.11
N GLU A 550 13.91 -34.46 4.09
CA GLU A 550 13.52 -33.14 4.62
C GLU A 550 12.32 -32.57 3.84
N GLY A 551 12.32 -32.74 2.51
CA GLY A 551 11.20 -32.32 1.68
C GLY A 551 9.95 -33.13 1.96
N ARG A 552 10.06 -34.46 2.03
CA ARG A 552 8.94 -35.34 2.41
C ARG A 552 8.39 -34.99 3.80
N ALA A 553 9.25 -34.73 4.77
CA ALA A 553 8.83 -34.32 6.11
C ALA A 553 8.00 -33.04 6.09
N LYS A 554 8.38 -32.05 5.27
CA LYS A 554 7.60 -30.81 5.07
C LYS A 554 6.28 -31.05 4.32
N ASN A 555 6.20 -32.08 3.49
CA ASN A 555 4.97 -32.45 2.78
C ASN A 555 3.98 -33.20 3.69
N ARG A 556 4.45 -33.94 4.72
CA ARG A 556 3.61 -34.57 5.75
C ARG A 556 3.13 -33.52 6.76
N ARG A 557 2.10 -32.74 6.41
CA ARG A 557 1.64 -31.61 7.19
C ARG A 557 0.12 -31.52 7.27
N VAL A 558 -0.35 -30.68 8.16
CA VAL A 558 -1.73 -30.17 8.20
C VAL A 558 -1.67 -28.66 8.11
N ASP A 559 -2.39 -28.08 7.17
CA ASP A 559 -2.53 -26.64 6.97
C ASP A 559 -3.90 -26.19 7.48
N PHE A 560 -3.96 -24.97 8.02
CA PHE A 560 -5.18 -24.34 8.48
C PHE A 560 -5.42 -23.06 7.69
N LYS A 561 -6.64 -22.89 7.22
CA LYS A 561 -7.06 -21.70 6.48
C LYS A 561 -8.32 -21.12 7.09
N ILE A 562 -8.29 -19.85 7.43
CA ILE A 562 -9.45 -19.08 7.87
C ILE A 562 -10.36 -18.84 6.65
N LEU A 563 -11.64 -19.09 6.82
CA LEU A 563 -12.70 -18.72 5.89
C LEU A 563 -13.45 -17.52 6.49
N GLU A 564 -13.56 -16.48 5.72
CA GLU A 564 -14.43 -15.33 6.03
C GLU A 564 -15.91 -15.69 5.91
#